data_494bcec59ceed8f04a32623e6743b39a
#
_entry.id   494bcec59ceed8f04a32623e6743b39a
#
_cell.length_a   1.000
_cell.length_b   1.000
_cell.length_c   1.000
_cell.angle_alpha   90.00
_cell.angle_beta   90.00
_cell.angle_gamma   90.00
#
_symmetry.space_group_name_H-M   'P 1'
#
loop_
_entity.id
_entity.type
_entity.pdbx_description
1 polymer ?
#
loop_
_entity_poly.entity_id
_entity_poly.type
_entity_poly.pdbx_seq_one_letter_code
_entity_poly.pdbx_strand_id
1 'polypeptide(L)'
;MSITLDKRLDGSVDRVPHVWTAHVHAGATITCPSHLVAKIYDPVFFDDDETRYDDPFYRRDHSISSEVEAYRRLVPLQGTKVPRFYGHFAAMVPDQDSRTVFILLLEEVPGRDLRAIVPPDEAKKVCSKHKEAIVDVALRLFFDVRAYGVDQQDMVSRNIILRPQKHVSASPTQFCDTERCLVALDVDCSDLDMVMVDFEIVDFKEPDPSFSEQAEQRTKIEKIKPTYLRRWLQNGL
;
A
#
# COMPACT_ATOMS: atom_id res chain seq x y z
N MET A 1 -1.14 -2.76 -26.83
CA MET A 1 -2.02 -2.86 -25.63
C MET A 1 -2.72 -1.53 -25.48
N SER A 2 -4.03 -1.53 -25.23
CA SER A 2 -4.81 -0.32 -24.94
C SER A 2 -5.35 -0.41 -23.52
N ILE A 3 -5.26 0.71 -22.79
CA ILE A 3 -5.69 0.83 -21.39
C ILE A 3 -6.64 2.00 -21.29
N THR A 4 -7.77 1.82 -20.64
CA THR A 4 -8.69 2.91 -20.27
C THR A 4 -8.55 3.17 -18.78
N LEU A 5 -8.38 4.43 -18.42
CA LEU A 5 -8.37 4.89 -17.03
C LEU A 5 -9.80 5.25 -16.63
N ASP A 6 -10.28 4.71 -15.51
CA ASP A 6 -11.69 4.89 -15.11
C ASP A 6 -11.84 5.91 -13.99
N LYS A 7 -11.28 5.59 -12.82
CA LYS A 7 -11.43 6.41 -11.62
C LYS A 7 -10.07 6.67 -11.00
N ARG A 8 -9.81 7.93 -10.66
CA ARG A 8 -8.63 8.31 -9.90
C ARG A 8 -8.78 7.90 -8.43
N LEU A 9 -7.77 7.27 -7.87
CA LEU A 9 -7.76 6.78 -6.49
C LEU A 9 -7.01 7.71 -5.53
N ASP A 10 -5.99 8.41 -6.01
CA ASP A 10 -5.28 9.42 -5.24
C ASP A 10 -6.07 10.75 -5.19
N GLY A 11 -6.15 11.36 -4.02
CA GLY A 11 -6.98 12.55 -3.79
C GLY A 11 -6.33 13.90 -4.16
N SER A 12 -5.11 13.93 -4.71
CA SER A 12 -4.37 15.17 -4.97
C SER A 12 -3.88 15.24 -6.41
N VAL A 13 -4.10 16.39 -7.05
CA VAL A 13 -3.60 16.64 -8.41
C VAL A 13 -2.08 16.78 -8.43
N ASP A 14 -1.51 17.24 -7.32
CA ASP A 14 -0.09 17.57 -7.18
C ASP A 14 0.76 16.40 -6.66
N ARG A 15 0.17 15.21 -6.49
CA ARG A 15 0.91 14.02 -6.08
C ARG A 15 1.25 13.13 -7.27
N VAL A 16 2.49 12.69 -7.31
CA VAL A 16 2.98 11.72 -8.29
C VAL A 16 3.43 10.47 -7.53
N PRO A 17 3.15 9.28 -8.03
CA PRO A 17 2.42 8.96 -9.27
C PRO A 17 0.92 9.18 -9.15
N HIS A 18 0.27 9.34 -10.28
CA HIS A 18 -1.19 9.31 -10.35
C HIS A 18 -1.71 7.88 -10.36
N VAL A 19 -2.59 7.55 -9.42
CA VAL A 19 -3.13 6.20 -9.24
C VAL A 19 -4.56 6.14 -9.73
N TRP A 20 -4.83 5.21 -10.67
CA TRP A 20 -6.14 5.04 -11.31
C TRP A 20 -6.59 3.59 -11.28
N THR A 21 -7.90 3.36 -11.16
CA THR A 21 -8.46 2.09 -11.65
C THR A 21 -8.43 2.10 -13.17
N ALA A 22 -8.16 0.94 -13.76
CA ALA A 22 -7.94 0.83 -15.19
C ALA A 22 -8.51 -0.47 -15.76
N HIS A 23 -8.90 -0.40 -17.04
CA HIS A 23 -9.28 -1.58 -17.83
C HIS A 23 -8.28 -1.81 -18.95
N VAL A 24 -7.84 -3.06 -19.10
CA VAL A 24 -7.02 -3.52 -20.23
C VAL A 24 -7.95 -4.13 -21.29
N HIS A 25 -7.85 -3.63 -22.51
CA HIS A 25 -8.65 -4.13 -23.61
C HIS A 25 -8.06 -5.38 -24.24
N ALA A 26 -8.93 -6.25 -24.77
CA ALA A 26 -8.56 -7.49 -25.44
C ALA A 26 -7.55 -7.25 -26.58
N GLY A 27 -6.59 -8.15 -26.73
CA GLY A 27 -5.49 -8.04 -27.70
C GLY A 27 -4.12 -7.79 -27.05
N ALA A 28 -4.08 -7.65 -25.74
CA ALA A 28 -2.81 -7.63 -25.01
C ALA A 28 -2.20 -9.04 -24.94
N THR A 29 -0.90 -9.13 -25.12
CA THR A 29 -0.11 -10.35 -24.93
C THR A 29 0.01 -10.76 -23.46
N ILE A 30 -0.60 -9.97 -22.56
CA ILE A 30 -0.51 -10.14 -21.10
C ILE A 30 -1.79 -10.79 -20.62
N THR A 31 -1.65 -11.88 -19.88
CA THR A 31 -2.76 -12.48 -19.14
C THR A 31 -2.95 -11.72 -17.83
N CYS A 32 -3.82 -10.72 -17.83
CA CYS A 32 -4.17 -9.93 -16.65
C CYS A 32 -5.70 -9.88 -16.48
N PRO A 33 -6.20 -9.60 -15.26
CA PRO A 33 -7.62 -9.33 -15.04
C PRO A 33 -8.09 -8.12 -15.84
N SER A 34 -9.39 -8.00 -16.04
CA SER A 34 -9.98 -6.83 -16.70
C SER A 34 -9.85 -5.55 -15.87
N HIS A 35 -9.88 -5.68 -14.55
CA HIS A 35 -9.79 -4.57 -13.59
C HIS A 35 -8.41 -4.56 -12.93
N LEU A 36 -7.75 -3.42 -13.02
CA LEU A 36 -6.38 -3.22 -12.53
C LEU A 36 -6.24 -1.85 -11.88
N VAL A 37 -5.12 -1.66 -11.19
CA VAL A 37 -4.63 -0.34 -10.82
C VAL A 37 -3.47 0.03 -11.73
N ALA A 38 -3.53 1.23 -12.30
CA ALA A 38 -2.46 1.84 -13.05
C ALA A 38 -1.82 2.97 -12.23
N LYS A 39 -0.53 2.84 -11.90
CA LYS A 39 0.28 3.94 -11.36
C LYS A 39 1.00 4.61 -12.53
N ILE A 40 0.71 5.89 -12.75
CA ILE A 40 1.22 6.66 -13.89
C ILE A 40 2.27 7.64 -13.40
N TYR A 41 3.47 7.48 -13.90
CA TYR A 41 4.63 8.33 -13.65
C TYR A 41 4.84 9.25 -14.86
N ASP A 42 4.29 10.45 -14.74
CA ASP A 42 4.40 11.48 -15.77
C ASP A 42 5.38 12.56 -15.28
N PRO A 43 6.49 12.81 -16.00
CA PRO A 43 7.52 13.75 -15.56
C PRO A 43 7.01 15.19 -15.39
N VAL A 44 5.95 15.56 -16.11
CA VAL A 44 5.38 16.93 -16.03
C VAL A 44 4.78 17.24 -14.66
N PHE A 45 4.39 16.22 -13.92
CA PHE A 45 3.79 16.40 -12.58
C PHE A 45 4.77 16.20 -11.42
N PHE A 46 6.03 15.90 -11.72
CA PHE A 46 7.07 15.93 -10.70
C PHE A 46 7.48 17.40 -10.46
N ASP A 47 7.37 17.81 -9.22
CA ASP A 47 7.66 19.17 -8.81
C ASP A 47 9.10 19.54 -9.13
N ASP A 48 9.28 20.59 -9.92
CA ASP A 48 10.57 21.20 -10.24
C ASP A 48 10.93 22.21 -9.13
N ASP A 49 11.06 21.69 -7.90
CA ASP A 49 11.49 22.48 -6.77
C ASP A 49 12.98 22.81 -6.94
N GLU A 50 13.26 24.00 -7.48
CA GLU A 50 14.62 24.53 -7.68
C GLU A 50 15.46 24.51 -6.38
N THR A 51 14.82 24.40 -5.22
CA THR A 51 15.51 24.29 -3.92
C THR A 51 16.05 22.89 -3.64
N ARG A 52 15.54 21.87 -4.36
CA ARG A 52 16.03 20.49 -4.32
C ARG A 52 16.75 20.18 -5.60
N TYR A 53 18.04 19.96 -5.51
CA TYR A 53 18.95 19.62 -6.63
C TYR A 53 18.60 18.32 -7.39
N ASP A 54 17.39 17.79 -7.23
CA ASP A 54 16.97 16.53 -7.84
C ASP A 54 16.16 16.79 -9.10
N ASP A 55 16.71 16.40 -10.25
CA ASP A 55 16.02 16.38 -11.53
C ASP A 55 14.71 15.57 -11.46
N PRO A 56 13.55 16.12 -11.90
CA PRO A 56 12.26 15.42 -11.96
C PRO A 56 12.33 14.07 -12.67
N PHE A 57 13.12 13.98 -13.74
CA PHE A 57 13.34 12.72 -14.47
C PHE A 57 14.09 11.70 -13.62
N TYR A 58 15.11 12.13 -12.88
CA TYR A 58 15.84 11.24 -11.97
C TYR A 58 14.95 10.72 -10.86
N ARG A 59 14.12 11.57 -10.24
CA ARG A 59 13.16 11.15 -9.21
C ARG A 59 12.17 10.13 -9.74
N ARG A 60 11.58 10.41 -10.91
CA ARG A 60 10.68 9.48 -11.57
C ARG A 60 11.34 8.12 -11.79
N ASP A 61 12.51 8.10 -12.38
CA ASP A 61 13.23 6.87 -12.73
C ASP A 61 13.62 6.10 -11.47
N HIS A 62 14.00 6.80 -10.41
CA HIS A 62 14.30 6.21 -9.11
C HIS A 62 13.05 5.58 -8.47
N SER A 63 11.93 6.30 -8.40
CA SER A 63 10.65 5.81 -7.84
C SER A 63 10.17 4.56 -8.57
N ILE A 64 10.17 4.60 -9.91
CA ILE A 64 9.78 3.45 -10.74
C ILE A 64 10.71 2.26 -10.50
N SER A 65 12.03 2.49 -10.54
CA SER A 65 13.02 1.43 -10.37
C SER A 65 12.90 0.77 -9.00
N SER A 66 12.70 1.57 -7.96
CA SER A 66 12.49 1.07 -6.59
C SER A 66 11.23 0.21 -6.51
N GLU A 67 10.11 0.67 -7.04
CA GLU A 67 8.85 -0.07 -6.97
C GLU A 67 8.90 -1.36 -7.79
N VAL A 68 9.45 -1.32 -9.01
CA VAL A 68 9.64 -2.51 -9.86
C VAL A 68 10.55 -3.55 -9.19
N GLU A 69 11.67 -3.13 -8.61
CA GLU A 69 12.57 -4.03 -7.91
C GLU A 69 11.92 -4.61 -6.64
N ALA A 70 11.15 -3.82 -5.91
CA ALA A 70 10.40 -4.31 -4.76
C ALA A 70 9.44 -5.43 -5.18
N TYR A 71 8.61 -5.23 -6.21
CA TYR A 71 7.69 -6.27 -6.69
C TYR A 71 8.42 -7.52 -7.22
N ARG A 72 9.61 -7.36 -7.81
CA ARG A 72 10.44 -8.52 -8.22
C ARG A 72 10.89 -9.37 -7.04
N ARG A 73 11.30 -8.75 -5.94
CA ARG A 73 11.69 -9.45 -4.70
C ARG A 73 10.49 -10.07 -3.99
N LEU A 74 9.34 -9.41 -4.07
CA LEU A 74 8.11 -9.81 -3.36
C LEU A 74 7.23 -10.80 -4.15
N VAL A 75 7.73 -11.43 -5.21
CA VAL A 75 6.97 -12.44 -6.00
C VAL A 75 6.26 -13.47 -5.12
N PRO A 76 6.88 -14.05 -4.06
CA PRO A 76 6.20 -15.03 -3.22
C PRO A 76 5.02 -14.48 -2.40
N LEU A 77 4.93 -13.17 -2.22
CA LEU A 77 3.88 -12.49 -1.46
C LEU A 77 2.79 -11.89 -2.35
N GLN A 78 2.98 -11.87 -3.66
CA GLN A 78 2.04 -11.27 -4.60
C GLN A 78 0.67 -11.96 -4.59
N GLY A 79 -0.39 -11.15 -4.62
CA GLY A 79 -1.78 -11.62 -4.57
C GLY A 79 -2.27 -11.99 -3.16
N THR A 80 -1.37 -11.98 -2.17
CA THR A 80 -1.70 -12.25 -0.76
C THR A 80 -1.37 -11.07 0.14
N LYS A 81 -0.10 -10.75 0.31
CA LYS A 81 0.40 -9.68 1.19
C LYS A 81 0.72 -8.40 0.45
N VAL A 82 0.97 -8.50 -0.84
CA VAL A 82 1.18 -7.37 -1.75
C VAL A 82 0.40 -7.59 -3.04
N PRO A 83 0.04 -6.54 -3.80
CA PRO A 83 -0.64 -6.69 -5.09
C PRO A 83 0.17 -7.55 -6.06
N ARG A 84 -0.49 -8.24 -6.98
CA ARG A 84 0.18 -8.83 -8.13
C ARG A 84 0.71 -7.72 -9.04
N PHE A 85 1.91 -7.89 -9.53
CA PHE A 85 2.54 -7.00 -10.48
C PHE A 85 2.44 -7.58 -11.89
N TYR A 86 1.78 -6.86 -12.79
CA TYR A 86 1.54 -7.31 -14.16
C TYR A 86 2.53 -6.72 -15.17
N GLY A 87 3.32 -5.75 -14.75
CA GLY A 87 4.39 -5.21 -15.57
C GLY A 87 4.53 -3.70 -15.48
N HIS A 88 5.60 -3.24 -16.11
CA HIS A 88 6.00 -1.86 -16.27
C HIS A 88 6.05 -1.54 -17.77
N PHE A 89 5.42 -0.45 -18.19
CA PHE A 89 5.21 -0.10 -19.60
C PHE A 89 5.54 1.37 -19.82
N ALA A 90 6.05 1.67 -21.02
CA ALA A 90 6.12 3.02 -21.54
C ALA A 90 4.92 3.26 -22.46
N ALA A 91 4.26 4.40 -22.32
CA ALA A 91 3.17 4.83 -23.17
C ALA A 91 3.43 6.26 -23.68
N MET A 92 3.07 6.53 -24.92
CA MET A 92 3.06 7.88 -25.47
C MET A 92 1.69 8.51 -25.23
N VAL A 93 1.68 9.73 -24.71
CA VAL A 93 0.46 10.52 -24.55
C VAL A 93 0.11 11.13 -25.91
N PRO A 94 -1.07 10.80 -26.48
CA PRO A 94 -1.50 11.40 -27.74
C PRO A 94 -1.61 12.93 -27.63
N ASP A 95 -1.35 13.61 -28.72
CA ASP A 95 -1.53 15.06 -28.88
C ASP A 95 -0.70 15.95 -27.92
N GLN A 96 0.35 15.40 -27.29
CA GLN A 96 1.24 16.13 -26.38
C GLN A 96 2.71 15.88 -26.74
N ASP A 97 3.13 16.25 -27.96
CA ASP A 97 4.50 16.18 -28.47
C ASP A 97 5.18 14.81 -28.25
N SER A 98 4.40 13.73 -28.30
CA SER A 98 4.88 12.36 -28.07
C SER A 98 5.50 12.15 -26.68
N ARG A 99 5.03 12.89 -25.66
CA ARG A 99 5.50 12.74 -24.29
C ARG A 99 5.34 11.30 -23.83
N THR A 100 6.41 10.74 -23.29
CA THR A 100 6.43 9.39 -22.75
C THR A 100 6.11 9.42 -21.25
N VAL A 101 5.14 8.63 -20.87
CA VAL A 101 4.81 8.33 -19.46
C VAL A 101 5.12 6.87 -19.17
N PHE A 102 5.42 6.55 -17.91
CA PHE A 102 5.59 5.17 -17.47
C PHE A 102 4.39 4.73 -16.63
N ILE A 103 4.01 3.47 -16.81
CA ILE A 103 2.82 2.89 -16.18
C ILE A 103 3.20 1.58 -15.52
N LEU A 104 2.95 1.46 -14.21
CA LEU A 104 2.94 0.18 -13.52
C LEU A 104 1.51 -0.35 -13.48
N LEU A 105 1.33 -1.60 -13.88
CA LEU A 105 0.05 -2.29 -13.77
C LEU A 105 0.08 -3.26 -12.58
N LEU A 106 -0.87 -3.07 -11.69
CA LEU A 106 -0.99 -3.79 -10.43
C LEU A 106 -2.40 -4.40 -10.29
N GLU A 107 -2.51 -5.41 -9.44
CA GLU A 107 -3.79 -5.93 -8.99
C GLU A 107 -4.61 -4.83 -8.29
N GLU A 108 -5.88 -4.71 -8.66
CA GLU A 108 -6.84 -3.95 -7.88
C GLU A 108 -7.17 -4.77 -6.61
N VAL A 109 -6.62 -4.35 -5.48
CA VAL A 109 -6.87 -5.02 -4.20
C VAL A 109 -8.22 -4.58 -3.67
N PRO A 110 -9.19 -5.49 -3.52
CA PRO A 110 -10.48 -5.13 -2.92
C PRO A 110 -10.30 -4.75 -1.47
N GLY A 111 -10.99 -3.71 -1.02
CA GLY A 111 -10.94 -3.26 0.37
C GLY A 111 -10.86 -1.75 0.52
N ARG A 112 -10.45 -1.32 1.70
CA ARG A 112 -10.27 0.10 2.03
C ARG A 112 -8.91 0.31 2.69
N ASP A 113 -8.24 1.42 2.40
CA ASP A 113 -7.04 1.78 3.15
C ASP A 113 -7.39 2.06 4.62
N LEU A 114 -6.42 1.87 5.51
CA LEU A 114 -6.64 2.06 6.94
C LEU A 114 -7.00 3.50 7.31
N ARG A 115 -6.60 4.49 6.50
CA ARG A 115 -6.97 5.90 6.69
C ARG A 115 -8.47 6.11 6.45
N ALA A 116 -9.07 5.38 5.48
CA ALA A 116 -10.51 5.42 5.21
C ALA A 116 -11.34 4.69 6.27
N ILE A 117 -10.73 3.74 7.01
CA ILE A 117 -11.36 3.00 8.11
C ILE A 117 -11.22 3.77 9.42
N VAL A 118 -10.02 4.30 9.66
CA VAL A 118 -9.67 5.09 10.85
C VAL A 118 -9.09 6.42 10.41
N PRO A 119 -9.93 7.44 10.19
CA PRO A 119 -9.44 8.79 9.89
C PRO A 119 -8.47 9.28 11.00
N PRO A 120 -7.35 9.93 10.64
CA PRO A 120 -6.32 10.33 11.61
C PRO A 120 -6.84 11.18 12.77
N ASP A 121 -7.78 12.07 12.50
CA ASP A 121 -8.43 12.94 13.49
C ASP A 121 -9.34 12.17 14.44
N GLU A 122 -9.82 11.00 14.04
CA GLU A 122 -10.69 10.12 14.82
C GLU A 122 -9.97 8.92 15.47
N ALA A 123 -8.67 8.76 15.22
CA ALA A 123 -7.89 7.63 15.71
C ALA A 123 -7.98 7.42 17.24
N LYS A 124 -8.23 8.50 18.01
CA LYS A 124 -8.41 8.43 19.46
C LYS A 124 -9.71 7.72 19.87
N LYS A 125 -10.70 7.64 18.98
CA LYS A 125 -11.99 6.98 19.23
C LYS A 125 -11.95 5.45 19.03
N VAL A 126 -10.83 4.92 18.56
CA VAL A 126 -10.62 3.47 18.41
C VAL A 126 -10.15 2.90 19.74
N CYS A 127 -10.76 1.82 20.21
CA CYS A 127 -10.41 1.18 21.48
C CYS A 127 -9.03 0.51 21.44
N SER A 128 -8.41 0.27 22.61
CA SER A 128 -7.07 -0.29 22.72
C SER A 128 -6.93 -1.63 22.01
N LYS A 129 -7.92 -2.53 22.16
CA LYS A 129 -7.91 -3.85 21.53
C LYS A 129 -7.87 -3.79 20.01
N HIS A 130 -8.70 -2.93 19.39
CA HIS A 130 -8.67 -2.76 17.93
C HIS A 130 -7.35 -2.13 17.46
N LYS A 131 -6.85 -1.11 18.17
CA LYS A 131 -5.54 -0.51 17.84
C LYS A 131 -4.43 -1.55 17.88
N GLU A 132 -4.35 -2.33 18.95
CA GLU A 132 -3.33 -3.35 19.11
C GLU A 132 -3.43 -4.42 18.04
N ALA A 133 -4.63 -4.90 17.72
CA ALA A 133 -4.83 -5.92 16.68
C ALA A 133 -4.43 -5.41 15.30
N ILE A 134 -4.84 -4.18 14.93
CA ILE A 134 -4.51 -3.56 13.65
C ILE A 134 -3.00 -3.35 13.55
N VAL A 135 -2.36 -2.79 14.58
CA VAL A 135 -0.91 -2.56 14.60
C VAL A 135 -0.14 -3.86 14.55
N ASP A 136 -0.58 -4.90 15.26
CA ASP A 136 0.06 -6.22 15.21
C ASP A 136 0.07 -6.81 13.81
N VAL A 137 -1.07 -6.78 13.12
CA VAL A 137 -1.17 -7.34 11.76
C VAL A 137 -0.37 -6.49 10.77
N ALA A 138 -0.41 -5.17 10.88
CA ALA A 138 0.38 -4.28 10.06
C ALA A 138 1.90 -4.49 10.24
N LEU A 139 2.35 -4.70 11.48
CA LEU A 139 3.76 -4.99 11.77
C LEU A 139 4.20 -6.38 11.28
N ARG A 140 3.32 -7.39 11.35
CA ARG A 140 3.59 -8.69 10.75
C ARG A 140 3.77 -8.56 9.25
N LEU A 141 2.86 -7.86 8.59
CA LEU A 141 2.94 -7.58 7.16
C LEU A 141 4.26 -6.88 6.78
N PHE A 142 4.67 -5.88 7.57
CA PHE A 142 5.95 -5.20 7.40
C PHE A 142 7.14 -6.18 7.49
N PHE A 143 7.16 -7.06 8.50
CA PHE A 143 8.23 -8.04 8.64
C PHE A 143 8.20 -9.12 7.57
N ASP A 144 7.01 -9.53 7.10
CA ASP A 144 6.88 -10.46 5.98
C ASP A 144 7.53 -9.89 4.72
N VAL A 145 7.29 -8.62 4.42
CA VAL A 145 7.92 -7.89 3.29
C VAL A 145 9.42 -7.76 3.49
N ARG A 146 9.86 -7.42 4.70
CA ARG A 146 11.28 -7.25 5.04
C ARG A 146 12.08 -8.55 4.93
N ALA A 147 11.45 -9.71 5.16
CA ALA A 147 12.09 -11.02 5.01
C ALA A 147 12.65 -11.23 3.59
N TYR A 148 12.05 -10.58 2.59
CA TYR A 148 12.51 -10.61 1.20
C TYR A 148 13.48 -9.47 0.85
N GLY A 149 14.01 -8.78 1.85
CA GLY A 149 14.98 -7.70 1.67
C GLY A 149 14.37 -6.38 1.17
N VAL A 150 13.07 -6.17 1.36
CA VAL A 150 12.38 -4.90 1.07
C VAL A 150 12.02 -4.23 2.39
N ASP A 151 12.72 -3.15 2.74
CA ASP A 151 12.52 -2.39 3.98
C ASP A 151 11.69 -1.14 3.67
N GLN A 152 10.37 -1.22 3.90
CA GLN A 152 9.41 -0.14 3.62
C GLN A 152 9.66 1.04 4.55
N GLN A 153 9.98 2.22 3.98
CA GLN A 153 10.29 3.43 4.73
C GLN A 153 9.06 4.33 4.94
N ASP A 154 8.02 4.15 4.12
CA ASP A 154 6.75 4.91 4.22
C ASP A 154 5.61 3.98 4.71
N MET A 155 5.76 3.41 5.92
CA MET A 155 4.72 2.59 6.53
C MET A 155 3.65 3.47 7.18
N VAL A 156 2.70 3.89 6.37
CA VAL A 156 1.58 4.76 6.78
C VAL A 156 0.22 4.11 6.45
N SER A 157 -0.83 4.58 7.10
CA SER A 157 -2.18 3.99 7.00
C SER A 157 -2.76 3.97 5.58
N ARG A 158 -2.37 4.92 4.71
CA ARG A 158 -2.81 4.94 3.31
C ARG A 158 -2.18 3.82 2.46
N ASN A 159 -1.03 3.30 2.87
CA ASN A 159 -0.27 2.26 2.17
C ASN A 159 -0.62 0.84 2.64
N ILE A 160 -1.64 0.69 3.48
CA ILE A 160 -2.14 -0.59 3.97
C ILE A 160 -3.63 -0.69 3.68
N ILE A 161 -4.01 -1.68 2.89
CA ILE A 161 -5.41 -1.98 2.53
C ILE A 161 -5.91 -3.13 3.39
N LEU A 162 -7.02 -2.93 4.11
CA LEU A 162 -7.77 -4.00 4.75
C LEU A 162 -8.76 -4.59 3.74
N ARG A 163 -8.60 -5.88 3.45
CA ARG A 163 -9.53 -6.61 2.57
C ARG A 163 -10.92 -6.74 3.20
N PRO A 164 -11.98 -6.92 2.38
CA PRO A 164 -13.32 -7.17 2.90
C PRO A 164 -13.34 -8.41 3.79
N GLN A 165 -13.86 -8.27 4.99
CA GLN A 165 -13.95 -9.35 5.95
C GLN A 165 -15.20 -10.20 5.70
N LYS A 166 -15.08 -11.52 5.85
CA LYS A 166 -16.17 -12.46 5.55
C LYS A 166 -17.31 -12.40 6.55
N HIS A 167 -17.00 -12.08 7.79
CA HIS A 167 -17.97 -12.01 8.89
C HIS A 167 -17.66 -10.82 9.78
N VAL A 168 -18.34 -9.70 9.56
CA VAL A 168 -18.43 -8.69 10.61
C VAL A 168 -19.43 -9.21 11.62
N SER A 169 -18.97 -9.59 12.81
CA SER A 169 -19.83 -10.14 13.85
C SER A 169 -20.95 -9.16 14.20
N ALA A 170 -22.21 -9.63 14.17
CA ALA A 170 -23.36 -8.80 14.52
C ALA A 170 -23.40 -8.37 16.01
N SER A 171 -22.41 -8.77 16.81
CA SER A 171 -22.31 -8.43 18.23
C SER A 171 -21.04 -7.63 18.52
N PRO A 172 -21.11 -6.29 18.54
CA PRO A 172 -19.97 -5.40 18.80
C PRO A 172 -19.26 -5.62 20.12
N THR A 173 -19.95 -6.22 21.09
CA THR A 173 -19.53 -6.29 22.49
C THR A 173 -18.46 -7.34 22.80
N GLN A 174 -18.19 -8.28 21.89
CA GLN A 174 -17.29 -9.39 22.19
C GLN A 174 -15.80 -9.03 22.12
N PHE A 175 -15.44 -7.98 21.37
CA PHE A 175 -14.04 -7.59 21.12
C PHE A 175 -13.68 -6.18 21.60
N CYS A 176 -14.65 -5.30 21.82
CA CYS A 176 -14.40 -3.93 22.29
C CYS A 176 -14.27 -3.87 23.81
N ASP A 177 -13.33 -3.06 24.28
CA ASP A 177 -13.22 -2.67 25.68
C ASP A 177 -13.99 -1.38 26.01
N THR A 178 -14.63 -0.77 24.99
CA THR A 178 -15.46 0.43 25.12
C THR A 178 -16.71 0.36 24.23
N GLU A 179 -17.84 0.86 24.74
CA GLU A 179 -19.11 0.90 23.99
C GLU A 179 -19.12 1.86 22.79
N ARG A 180 -18.10 2.72 22.65
CA ARG A 180 -18.04 3.80 21.63
C ARG A 180 -16.84 3.68 20.71
N CYS A 181 -16.38 2.47 20.44
CA CYS A 181 -15.28 2.28 19.51
C CYS A 181 -15.73 2.56 18.06
N LEU A 182 -15.02 3.45 17.36
CA LEU A 182 -15.33 3.87 16.00
C LEU A 182 -15.46 2.70 15.01
N VAL A 183 -14.62 1.69 15.17
CA VAL A 183 -14.52 0.55 14.22
C VAL A 183 -15.21 -0.72 14.71
N ALA A 184 -15.97 -0.64 15.80
CA ALA A 184 -16.58 -1.82 16.44
C ALA A 184 -17.50 -2.63 15.51
N LEU A 185 -18.16 -1.97 14.57
CA LEU A 185 -19.08 -2.59 13.60
C LEU A 185 -18.44 -2.88 12.24
N ASP A 186 -17.30 -2.29 11.97
CA ASP A 186 -16.66 -2.30 10.63
C ASP A 186 -15.43 -3.22 10.57
N VAL A 187 -14.85 -3.58 11.72
CA VAL A 187 -13.60 -4.33 11.78
C VAL A 187 -13.69 -5.50 12.73
N ASP A 188 -13.57 -6.70 12.22
CA ASP A 188 -13.39 -7.93 13.00
C ASP A 188 -11.89 -8.19 13.22
N CYS A 189 -11.43 -8.06 14.46
CA CYS A 189 -10.03 -8.28 14.81
C CYS A 189 -9.57 -9.74 14.64
N SER A 190 -10.48 -10.69 14.47
CA SER A 190 -10.14 -12.10 14.26
C SER A 190 -9.89 -12.45 12.79
N ASP A 191 -10.28 -11.57 11.85
CA ASP A 191 -10.20 -11.79 10.39
C ASP A 191 -9.52 -10.61 9.68
N LEU A 192 -8.43 -10.08 10.26
CA LEU A 192 -7.66 -8.99 9.66
C LEU A 192 -6.76 -9.51 8.54
N ASP A 193 -7.15 -9.30 7.28
CA ASP A 193 -6.32 -9.56 6.11
C ASP A 193 -5.88 -8.24 5.48
N MET A 194 -4.59 -7.94 5.58
CA MET A 194 -4.01 -6.66 5.14
C MET A 194 -3.02 -6.86 4.00
N VAL A 195 -3.03 -5.90 3.08
CA VAL A 195 -2.15 -5.85 1.92
C VAL A 195 -1.37 -4.54 1.94
N MET A 196 -0.06 -4.62 1.80
CA MET A 196 0.82 -3.46 1.66
C MET A 196 0.92 -3.04 0.22
N VAL A 197 0.79 -1.76 -0.03
CA VAL A 197 0.91 -1.12 -1.35
C VAL A 197 1.93 0.00 -1.29
N ASP A 198 2.36 0.48 -2.47
CA ASP A 198 3.25 1.62 -2.60
C ASP A 198 4.68 1.38 -2.09
N PHE A 199 5.57 0.97 -3.01
CA PHE A 199 6.96 0.65 -2.71
C PHE A 199 7.95 1.64 -3.34
N GLU A 200 7.55 2.91 -3.49
CA GLU A 200 8.42 3.94 -4.03
C GLU A 200 9.56 4.32 -3.08
N ILE A 201 9.26 4.32 -1.79
CA ILE A 201 10.20 4.71 -0.73
C ILE A 201 10.60 3.48 0.07
N VAL A 202 11.57 2.74 -0.43
CA VAL A 202 12.09 1.52 0.18
C VAL A 202 13.60 1.52 0.22
N ASP A 203 14.17 0.85 1.22
CA ASP A 203 15.56 0.43 1.24
C ASP A 203 15.67 -1.05 0.89
N PHE A 204 16.66 -1.40 0.07
CA PHE A 204 16.94 -2.79 -0.23
C PHE A 204 18.03 -3.33 0.69
N LYS A 205 17.76 -4.48 1.28
CA LYS A 205 18.67 -5.22 2.16
C LYS A 205 18.86 -6.64 1.61
N GLU A 206 19.80 -7.36 2.18
CA GLU A 206 19.83 -8.81 1.95
C GLU A 206 18.60 -9.47 2.55
N PRO A 207 17.98 -10.43 1.82
CA PRO A 207 16.87 -11.20 2.36
C PRO A 207 17.26 -11.90 3.68
N ASP A 208 16.38 -11.83 4.66
CA ASP A 208 16.57 -12.46 5.96
C ASP A 208 15.31 -13.24 6.36
N PRO A 209 15.28 -14.56 6.10
CA PRO A 209 14.13 -15.40 6.40
C PRO A 209 13.72 -15.41 7.88
N SER A 210 14.62 -15.04 8.81
CA SER A 210 14.29 -14.95 10.24
C SER A 210 13.17 -13.96 10.53
N PHE A 211 12.97 -12.97 9.66
CA PHE A 211 11.85 -12.03 9.79
C PHE A 211 10.48 -12.67 9.53
N SER A 212 10.40 -13.82 8.83
CA SER A 212 9.17 -14.57 8.63
C SER A 212 8.97 -15.69 9.67
N GLU A 213 9.97 -15.99 10.50
CA GLU A 213 9.83 -16.98 11.59
C GLU A 213 8.97 -16.40 12.70
N GLN A 214 7.85 -17.07 13.01
CA GLN A 214 6.83 -16.55 13.94
C GLN A 214 7.37 -16.12 15.30
N ALA A 215 8.30 -16.88 15.87
CA ALA A 215 8.85 -16.58 17.19
C ALA A 215 9.74 -15.32 17.18
N GLU A 216 10.64 -15.18 16.20
CA GLU A 216 11.48 -14.00 16.04
C GLU A 216 10.67 -12.79 15.64
N GLN A 217 9.73 -12.93 14.71
CA GLN A 217 8.84 -11.87 14.29
C GLN A 217 8.06 -11.32 15.49
N ARG A 218 7.49 -12.21 16.32
CA ARG A 218 6.77 -11.81 17.54
C ARG A 218 7.67 -10.99 18.48
N THR A 219 8.88 -11.43 18.71
CA THR A 219 9.85 -10.72 19.59
C THR A 219 10.17 -9.34 19.03
N LYS A 220 10.38 -9.22 17.72
CA LYS A 220 10.65 -7.95 17.05
C LYS A 220 9.44 -7.01 17.12
N ILE A 221 8.22 -7.54 16.89
CA ILE A 221 6.97 -6.78 16.99
C ILE A 221 6.79 -6.22 18.40
N GLU A 222 6.89 -7.03 19.44
CA GLU A 222 6.72 -6.59 20.83
C GLU A 222 7.66 -5.43 21.19
N LYS A 223 8.87 -5.43 20.63
CA LYS A 223 9.86 -4.37 20.85
C LYS A 223 9.48 -3.04 20.22
N ILE A 224 8.92 -3.04 19.01
CA ILE A 224 8.63 -1.79 18.27
C ILE A 224 7.18 -1.33 18.38
N LYS A 225 6.24 -2.23 18.67
CA LYS A 225 4.81 -1.98 18.80
C LYS A 225 4.46 -0.76 19.67
N PRO A 226 5.09 -0.52 20.85
CA PRO A 226 4.78 0.66 21.66
C PRO A 226 5.07 1.98 20.93
N THR A 227 6.03 2.00 20.01
CA THR A 227 6.34 3.18 19.20
C THR A 227 5.24 3.44 18.18
N TYR A 228 4.77 2.41 17.49
CA TYR A 228 3.68 2.53 16.52
C TYR A 228 2.36 2.87 17.19
N LEU A 229 2.02 2.29 18.32
CA LEU A 229 0.84 2.66 19.10
C LEU A 229 0.86 4.13 19.54
N ARG A 230 2.03 4.67 19.91
CA ARG A 230 2.17 6.11 20.22
C ARG A 230 1.98 6.99 18.99
N ARG A 231 2.56 6.60 17.83
CA ARG A 231 2.36 7.32 16.57
C ARG A 231 0.91 7.30 16.14
N TRP A 232 0.23 6.17 16.30
CA TRP A 232 -1.20 6.05 16.04
C TRP A 232 -2.02 7.11 16.78
N LEU A 233 -1.70 7.38 18.03
CA LEU A 233 -2.40 8.38 18.84
C LEU A 233 -2.17 9.82 18.37
N GLN A 234 -1.11 10.06 17.60
CA GLN A 234 -0.73 11.38 17.11
C GLN A 234 -1.19 11.64 15.67
N ASN A 235 -0.99 10.68 14.77
CA ASN A 235 -1.12 10.90 13.33
C ASN A 235 -1.76 9.73 12.57
N GLY A 236 -2.30 8.72 13.24
CA GLY A 236 -2.57 7.41 12.63
C GLY A 236 -1.27 6.58 12.55
N LEU A 237 -1.31 5.46 11.84
CA LEU A 237 -0.09 4.67 11.58
C LEU A 237 0.95 5.48 10.86
#